data_7153bddaf690ffe441f03e0b69901513
#
_entry.id   7153bddaf690ffe441f03e0b69901513
#
_cell.length_a   1.000
_cell.length_b   1.000
_cell.length_c   1.000
_cell.angle_alpha   90.00
_cell.angle_beta   90.00
_cell.angle_gamma   90.00
#
_symmetry.space_group_name_H-M   'P 1'
#
loop_
_entity.id
_entity.type
_entity.pdbx_description
1 polymer ?
#
loop_
_entity_poly.entity_id
_entity_poly.type
_entity_poly.pdbx_seq_one_letter_code
_entity_poly.pdbx_strand_id
1 'polypeptide(L)'
;MFLVAARPSIGKTALATSMVCSICIGAKVPTLFVTCEMSEASIARRIMASVASVSMGTLKRGNLNPNEYQRVFSANSKIGAAPLYYCNAVSGMTSAQVGAEIRRAVRKHGVKVVFVDYLQKVLPTKRHEKRTYEVAEVSSKLKAIADSCGVSVVALAQLNRESEKEKGRTPRLSDLADSGQIERDADTVCLLTRNREESRGEAQLLVAKQRDGECGSVGLWYEGPFCRFDDNPELKEVP
;
A
#
# COMPACT_ATOMS: atom_id res chain seq x y z
N MET A 1 -5.21 8.97 9.04
CA MET A 1 -5.00 7.62 8.48
C MET A 1 -5.58 7.55 7.08
N PHE A 2 -4.79 7.12 6.09
CA PHE A 2 -5.23 6.86 4.72
C PHE A 2 -5.51 5.38 4.54
N LEU A 3 -6.60 5.04 3.87
CA LEU A 3 -6.94 3.68 3.50
C LEU A 3 -6.86 3.53 1.98
N VAL A 4 -6.10 2.55 1.50
CA VAL A 4 -6.08 2.16 0.08
C VAL A 4 -6.66 0.75 -0.03
N ALA A 5 -7.82 0.64 -0.66
CA ALA A 5 -8.50 -0.63 -0.81
C ALA A 5 -8.58 -1.06 -2.28
N ALA A 6 -8.47 -2.36 -2.52
CA ALA A 6 -8.59 -2.95 -3.85
C ALA A 6 -9.09 -4.39 -3.78
N ARG A 7 -9.65 -4.87 -4.89
CA ARG A 7 -9.88 -6.30 -5.11
C ARG A 7 -8.55 -7.05 -5.18
N PRO A 8 -8.53 -8.36 -4.93
CA PRO A 8 -7.31 -9.17 -5.11
C PRO A 8 -6.68 -8.96 -6.49
N SER A 9 -5.35 -8.97 -6.53
CA SER A 9 -4.56 -8.91 -7.77
C SER A 9 -4.71 -7.65 -8.64
N ILE A 10 -5.39 -6.60 -8.16
CA ILE A 10 -5.49 -5.30 -8.89
C ILE A 10 -4.17 -4.53 -8.84
N GLY A 11 -3.35 -4.73 -7.82
CA GLY A 11 -2.04 -4.07 -7.70
C GLY A 11 -1.89 -3.21 -6.44
N LYS A 12 -2.68 -3.45 -5.40
CA LYS A 12 -2.63 -2.71 -4.12
C LYS A 12 -1.22 -2.53 -3.56
N THR A 13 -0.46 -3.63 -3.42
CA THR A 13 0.94 -3.59 -2.96
C THR A 13 1.85 -2.85 -3.96
N ALA A 14 1.58 -2.95 -5.27
CA ALA A 14 2.34 -2.22 -6.27
C ALA A 14 2.13 -0.70 -6.13
N LEU A 15 0.89 -0.26 -5.91
CA LEU A 15 0.60 1.15 -5.63
C LEU A 15 1.32 1.62 -4.36
N ALA A 16 1.26 0.84 -3.28
CA ALA A 16 1.98 1.17 -2.05
C ALA A 16 3.50 1.29 -2.28
N THR A 17 4.11 0.37 -3.05
CA THR A 17 5.54 0.46 -3.37
C THR A 17 5.87 1.64 -4.28
N SER A 18 4.98 2.03 -5.21
CA SER A 18 5.14 3.27 -6.01
C SER A 18 5.08 4.51 -5.11
N MET A 19 4.13 4.57 -4.17
CA MET A 19 4.07 5.65 -3.18
C MET A 19 5.34 5.69 -2.31
N VAL A 20 5.87 4.55 -1.87
CA VAL A 20 7.15 4.47 -1.15
C VAL A 20 8.30 5.01 -1.99
N CYS A 21 8.36 4.70 -3.29
CA CYS A 21 9.39 5.24 -4.17
C CYS A 21 9.34 6.78 -4.21
N SER A 22 8.17 7.37 -4.35
CA SER A 22 8.00 8.82 -4.40
C SER A 22 8.30 9.48 -3.05
N ILE A 23 7.73 8.96 -1.96
CA ILE A 23 7.80 9.55 -0.61
C ILE A 23 9.19 9.35 -0.01
N CYS A 24 9.69 8.10 -0.02
CA CYS A 24 10.91 7.75 0.71
C CYS A 24 12.17 7.95 -0.13
N ILE A 25 12.16 7.51 -1.40
CA ILE A 25 13.34 7.61 -2.27
C ILE A 25 13.40 9.00 -2.90
N GLY A 26 12.29 9.53 -3.38
CA GLY A 26 12.19 10.86 -3.99
C GLY A 26 12.30 11.98 -2.96
N ALA A 27 11.32 12.08 -2.08
CA ALA A 27 11.23 13.18 -1.10
C ALA A 27 12.05 12.96 0.18
N LYS A 28 12.74 11.82 0.34
CA LYS A 28 13.58 11.49 1.50
C LYS A 28 12.83 11.49 2.84
N VAL A 29 11.54 11.23 2.83
CA VAL A 29 10.73 11.15 4.05
C VAL A 29 10.96 9.80 4.73
N PRO A 30 11.37 9.75 6.01
CA PRO A 30 11.58 8.49 6.74
C PRO A 30 10.29 7.67 6.80
N THR A 31 10.35 6.46 6.25
CA THR A 31 9.18 5.61 6.01
C THR A 31 9.39 4.22 6.60
N LEU A 32 8.37 3.69 7.29
CA LEU A 32 8.30 2.31 7.75
C LEU A 32 7.32 1.52 6.88
N PHE A 33 7.74 0.35 6.39
CA PHE A 33 6.86 -0.59 5.70
C PHE A 33 6.63 -1.82 6.57
N VAL A 34 5.41 -1.98 7.09
CA VAL A 34 4.97 -3.17 7.83
C VAL A 34 4.38 -4.15 6.83
N THR A 35 5.08 -5.25 6.59
CA THR A 35 4.63 -6.29 5.67
C THR A 35 4.02 -7.46 6.45
N CYS A 36 2.75 -7.77 6.16
CA CYS A 36 1.99 -8.83 6.85
C CYS A 36 1.73 -10.05 5.94
N GLU A 37 2.03 -9.95 4.65
CA GLU A 37 1.75 -11.03 3.68
C GLU A 37 2.99 -11.45 2.92
N MET A 38 3.85 -10.51 2.56
CA MET A 38 5.01 -10.74 1.72
C MET A 38 6.31 -10.59 2.52
N SER A 39 7.35 -11.35 2.14
CA SER A 39 8.68 -11.12 2.73
C SER A 39 9.23 -9.74 2.35
N GLU A 40 10.08 -9.18 3.21
CA GLU A 40 10.81 -7.94 2.96
C GLU A 40 11.58 -7.99 1.64
N ALA A 41 12.23 -9.13 1.34
CA ALA A 41 12.92 -9.35 0.08
C ALA A 41 11.99 -9.24 -1.14
N SER A 42 10.72 -9.64 -0.99
CA SER A 42 9.71 -9.52 -2.04
C SER A 42 9.29 -8.07 -2.28
N ILE A 43 9.14 -7.29 -1.21
CA ILE A 43 8.86 -5.84 -1.28
C ILE A 43 10.07 -5.10 -1.87
N ALA A 44 11.28 -5.37 -1.36
CA ALA A 44 12.51 -4.75 -1.86
C ALA A 44 12.72 -5.01 -3.36
N ARG A 45 12.41 -6.24 -3.84
CA ARG A 45 12.50 -6.58 -5.26
C ARG A 45 11.50 -5.80 -6.12
N ARG A 46 10.28 -5.53 -5.62
CA ARG A 46 9.29 -4.67 -6.32
C ARG A 46 9.76 -3.23 -6.41
N ILE A 47 10.30 -2.70 -5.32
CA ILE A 47 10.91 -1.36 -5.30
C ILE A 47 12.09 -1.31 -6.28
N MET A 48 12.96 -2.33 -6.27
CA MET A 48 14.07 -2.42 -7.23
C MET A 48 13.59 -2.45 -8.68
N ALA A 49 12.57 -3.28 -8.99
CA ALA A 49 12.00 -3.37 -10.34
C ALA A 49 11.46 -2.01 -10.81
N SER A 50 10.77 -1.29 -9.93
CA SER A 50 10.21 0.03 -10.20
C SER A 50 11.32 1.07 -10.43
N VAL A 51 12.28 1.18 -9.52
CA VAL A 51 13.34 2.21 -9.57
C VAL A 51 14.34 1.98 -10.71
N ALA A 52 14.69 0.72 -10.97
CA ALA A 52 15.62 0.36 -12.04
C ALA A 52 14.94 0.28 -13.42
N SER A 53 13.60 0.27 -13.50
CA SER A 53 12.85 -0.06 -14.71
C SER A 53 13.34 -1.37 -15.35
N VAL A 54 13.50 -2.42 -14.51
CA VAL A 54 13.86 -3.78 -14.90
C VAL A 54 12.75 -4.71 -14.48
N SER A 55 12.35 -5.63 -15.38
CA SER A 55 11.18 -6.47 -15.10
C SER A 55 11.40 -7.38 -13.90
N MET A 56 10.31 -7.60 -13.13
CA MET A 56 10.30 -8.57 -12.01
C MET A 56 10.76 -9.96 -12.45
N GLY A 57 10.41 -10.36 -13.67
CA GLY A 57 10.82 -11.65 -14.25
C GLY A 57 12.33 -11.72 -14.46
N THR A 58 12.93 -10.68 -15.01
CA THR A 58 14.38 -10.57 -15.23
C THR A 58 15.13 -10.56 -13.89
N LEU A 59 14.68 -9.75 -12.91
CA LEU A 59 15.29 -9.74 -11.58
C LEU A 59 15.22 -11.09 -10.85
N LYS A 60 14.12 -11.84 -11.02
CA LYS A 60 13.98 -13.17 -10.43
C LYS A 60 14.90 -14.21 -11.07
N ARG A 61 15.08 -14.15 -12.40
CA ARG A 61 15.95 -15.09 -13.13
C ARG A 61 17.44 -14.75 -13.01
N GLY A 62 17.76 -13.50 -12.67
CA GLY A 62 19.15 -13.02 -12.60
C GLY A 62 19.81 -12.77 -13.96
N ASN A 63 19.09 -12.89 -15.07
CA ASN A 63 19.62 -12.72 -16.42
C ASN A 63 19.53 -11.25 -16.86
N LEU A 64 20.41 -10.42 -16.29
CA LEU A 64 20.50 -9.00 -16.60
C LEU A 64 21.45 -8.79 -17.78
N ASN A 65 21.04 -8.00 -18.78
CA ASN A 65 21.96 -7.48 -19.76
C ASN A 65 22.82 -6.34 -19.15
N PRO A 66 23.93 -5.92 -19.81
CA PRO A 66 24.82 -4.91 -19.25
C PRO A 66 24.14 -3.59 -18.88
N ASN A 67 23.17 -3.14 -19.69
CA ASN A 67 22.43 -1.90 -19.41
C ASN A 67 21.46 -2.08 -18.22
N GLU A 68 20.80 -3.21 -18.10
CA GLU A 68 19.96 -3.54 -16.95
C GLU A 68 20.78 -3.63 -15.67
N TYR A 69 21.97 -4.24 -15.75
CA TYR A 69 22.88 -4.33 -14.62
C TYR A 69 23.27 -2.93 -14.09
N GLN A 70 23.64 -2.00 -14.98
CA GLN A 70 23.96 -0.62 -14.60
C GLN A 70 22.76 0.09 -13.95
N ARG A 71 21.53 -0.10 -14.48
CA ARG A 71 20.32 0.46 -13.87
C ARG A 71 20.04 -0.11 -12.48
N VAL A 72 20.18 -1.41 -12.31
CA VAL A 72 20.03 -2.07 -10.99
C VAL A 72 21.07 -1.57 -10.01
N PHE A 73 22.33 -1.42 -10.43
CA PHE A 73 23.40 -0.89 -9.59
C PHE A 73 23.10 0.55 -9.13
N SER A 74 22.70 1.42 -10.07
CA SER A 74 22.29 2.79 -9.76
C SER A 74 21.07 2.83 -8.82
N ALA A 75 20.05 1.99 -9.08
CA ALA A 75 18.87 1.88 -8.24
C ALA A 75 19.23 1.40 -6.81
N ASN A 76 20.13 0.43 -6.68
CA ASN A 76 20.60 -0.05 -5.38
C ASN A 76 21.21 1.07 -4.53
N SER A 77 22.03 1.94 -5.13
CA SER A 77 22.60 3.09 -4.44
C SER A 77 21.52 4.08 -3.97
N LYS A 78 20.51 4.35 -4.81
CA LYS A 78 19.39 5.25 -4.46
C LYS A 78 18.51 4.68 -3.33
N ILE A 79 18.21 3.38 -3.40
CA ILE A 79 17.42 2.67 -2.39
C ILE A 79 18.19 2.58 -1.08
N GLY A 80 19.47 2.23 -1.12
CA GLY A 80 20.32 2.14 0.07
C GLY A 80 20.51 3.47 0.80
N ALA A 81 20.44 4.60 0.08
CA ALA A 81 20.49 5.94 0.66
C ALA A 81 19.12 6.47 1.14
N ALA A 82 18.05 5.71 0.93
CA ALA A 82 16.71 6.11 1.33
C ALA A 82 16.41 5.74 2.79
N PRO A 83 15.73 6.58 3.56
CA PRO A 83 15.35 6.28 4.95
C PRO A 83 14.14 5.34 5.01
N LEU A 84 14.27 4.14 4.41
CA LEU A 84 13.25 3.10 4.34
C LEU A 84 13.56 2.01 5.36
N TYR A 85 12.61 1.74 6.22
CA TYR A 85 12.68 0.74 7.28
C TYR A 85 11.61 -0.32 7.07
N TYR A 86 11.87 -1.55 7.49
CA TYR A 86 10.94 -2.66 7.37
C TYR A 86 10.57 -3.22 8.74
N CYS A 87 9.33 -3.68 8.87
CA CYS A 87 8.86 -4.48 9.97
C CYS A 87 8.18 -5.74 9.39
N ASN A 88 8.76 -6.91 9.67
CA ASN A 88 8.24 -8.18 9.19
C ASN A 88 7.18 -8.73 10.15
N ALA A 89 5.92 -8.68 9.73
CA ALA A 89 4.76 -9.17 10.46
C ALA A 89 4.11 -10.42 9.80
N VAL A 90 4.83 -11.09 8.88
CA VAL A 90 4.31 -12.25 8.11
C VAL A 90 3.95 -13.43 9.01
N SER A 91 4.70 -13.66 10.08
CA SER A 91 4.41 -14.71 11.08
C SER A 91 3.23 -14.39 12.01
N GLY A 92 2.59 -13.24 11.82
CA GLY A 92 1.50 -12.74 12.65
C GLY A 92 2.00 -11.81 13.77
N MET A 93 1.58 -10.55 13.74
CA MET A 93 1.78 -9.58 14.82
C MET A 93 0.43 -9.01 15.24
N THR A 94 0.26 -8.82 16.53
CA THR A 94 -0.92 -8.12 17.04
C THR A 94 -0.83 -6.63 16.77
N SER A 95 -1.97 -5.96 16.73
CA SER A 95 -2.06 -4.50 16.60
C SER A 95 -1.23 -3.76 17.66
N ALA A 96 -1.11 -4.33 18.87
CA ALA A 96 -0.26 -3.80 19.94
C ALA A 96 1.24 -3.93 19.61
N GLN A 97 1.68 -5.07 19.06
CA GLN A 97 3.07 -5.28 18.63
C GLN A 97 3.42 -4.39 17.45
N VAL A 98 2.56 -4.29 16.43
CA VAL A 98 2.74 -3.36 15.31
C VAL A 98 2.86 -1.92 15.83
N GLY A 99 2.01 -1.54 16.78
CA GLY A 99 2.09 -0.21 17.40
C GLY A 99 3.40 0.03 18.18
N ALA A 100 3.94 -0.98 18.85
CA ALA A 100 5.24 -0.89 19.52
C ALA A 100 6.37 -0.67 18.50
N GLU A 101 6.36 -1.40 17.38
CA GLU A 101 7.33 -1.21 16.30
C GLU A 101 7.24 0.18 15.66
N ILE A 102 6.04 0.69 15.41
CA ILE A 102 5.86 2.05 14.90
C ILE A 102 6.46 3.07 15.87
N ARG A 103 6.11 2.99 17.16
CA ARG A 103 6.68 3.90 18.18
C ARG A 103 8.21 3.80 18.27
N ARG A 104 8.76 2.59 18.14
CA ARG A 104 10.20 2.37 18.12
C ARG A 104 10.84 3.04 16.91
N ALA A 105 10.26 2.85 15.72
CA ALA A 105 10.75 3.43 14.47
C ALA A 105 10.69 4.97 14.48
N VAL A 106 9.60 5.53 15.02
CA VAL A 106 9.47 6.99 15.18
C VAL A 106 10.57 7.55 16.09
N ARG A 107 10.80 6.93 17.26
CA ARG A 107 11.83 7.41 18.21
C ARG A 107 13.24 7.23 17.67
N LYS A 108 13.53 6.12 17.00
CA LYS A 108 14.89 5.78 16.56
C LYS A 108 15.26 6.44 15.24
N HIS A 109 14.31 6.58 14.33
CA HIS A 109 14.57 6.94 12.94
C HIS A 109 13.76 8.15 12.46
N GLY A 110 12.94 8.74 13.30
CA GLY A 110 12.12 9.89 12.93
C GLY A 110 11.07 9.58 11.87
N VAL A 111 10.57 8.33 11.81
CA VAL A 111 9.58 7.91 10.81
C VAL A 111 8.38 8.84 10.81
N LYS A 112 7.94 9.24 9.62
CA LYS A 112 6.78 10.12 9.38
C LYS A 112 5.64 9.42 8.65
N VAL A 113 5.96 8.40 7.83
CA VAL A 113 4.95 7.65 7.07
C VAL A 113 5.11 6.17 7.36
N VAL A 114 3.98 5.48 7.58
CA VAL A 114 3.93 4.05 7.86
C VAL A 114 2.98 3.39 6.88
N PHE A 115 3.47 2.42 6.11
CA PHE A 115 2.62 1.54 5.30
C PHE A 115 2.33 0.25 6.06
N VAL A 116 1.09 -0.25 5.98
CA VAL A 116 0.67 -1.54 6.56
C VAL A 116 0.03 -2.37 5.46
N ASP A 117 0.70 -3.42 4.98
CA ASP A 117 0.23 -4.29 3.90
C ASP A 117 -0.03 -5.73 4.40
N TYR A 118 -1.25 -6.07 4.68
CA TYR A 118 -2.50 -5.30 4.73
C TYR A 118 -3.24 -5.48 6.06
N LEU A 119 -4.12 -4.56 6.36
CA LEU A 119 -4.77 -4.40 7.66
C LEU A 119 -5.42 -5.69 8.19
N GLN A 120 -6.13 -6.44 7.35
CA GLN A 120 -6.81 -7.68 7.76
C GLN A 120 -5.88 -8.84 8.14
N LYS A 121 -4.55 -8.73 7.91
CA LYS A 121 -3.55 -9.71 8.37
C LYS A 121 -2.96 -9.37 9.74
N VAL A 122 -3.09 -8.15 10.18
CA VAL A 122 -2.73 -7.78 11.56
C VAL A 122 -3.69 -8.47 12.52
N LEU A 123 -3.14 -9.08 13.57
CA LEU A 123 -3.95 -9.79 14.56
C LEU A 123 -4.54 -8.80 15.58
N PRO A 124 -5.75 -9.05 16.08
CA PRO A 124 -6.30 -8.27 17.19
C PRO A 124 -5.52 -8.58 18.47
N THR A 125 -5.57 -7.70 19.45
CA THR A 125 -4.95 -7.94 20.77
C THR A 125 -5.78 -8.93 21.60
N LYS A 126 -7.10 -8.93 21.36
CA LYS A 126 -8.05 -9.85 22.01
C LYS A 126 -8.79 -10.61 20.92
N ARG A 127 -9.13 -11.85 21.20
CA ARG A 127 -9.98 -12.66 20.33
C ARG A 127 -11.41 -12.13 20.42
N HIS A 128 -12.07 -11.97 19.28
CA HIS A 128 -13.47 -11.57 19.18
C HIS A 128 -14.31 -12.69 18.56
N GLU A 129 -15.60 -12.70 18.83
CA GLU A 129 -16.54 -13.71 18.30
C GLU A 129 -16.69 -13.58 16.76
N LYS A 130 -16.59 -12.36 16.24
CA LYS A 130 -16.74 -12.08 14.81
C LYS A 130 -15.51 -11.40 14.24
N ARG A 131 -15.14 -11.80 13.03
CA ARG A 131 -14.01 -11.21 12.29
C ARG A 131 -14.14 -9.70 12.13
N THR A 132 -15.33 -9.20 11.92
CA THR A 132 -15.65 -7.76 11.82
C THR A 132 -15.16 -6.98 13.04
N TYR A 133 -15.32 -7.50 14.26
CA TYR A 133 -14.84 -6.84 15.48
C TYR A 133 -13.32 -6.89 15.61
N GLU A 134 -12.69 -7.97 15.14
CA GLU A 134 -11.23 -8.08 15.09
C GLU A 134 -10.62 -7.00 14.20
N VAL A 135 -11.17 -6.86 13.01
CA VAL A 135 -10.73 -5.87 12.02
C VAL A 135 -11.01 -4.45 12.51
N ALA A 136 -12.14 -4.22 13.17
CA ALA A 136 -12.49 -2.95 13.79
C ALA A 136 -11.47 -2.54 14.89
N GLU A 137 -11.10 -3.49 15.77
CA GLU A 137 -10.07 -3.25 16.80
C GLU A 137 -8.74 -2.85 16.17
N VAL A 138 -8.29 -3.57 15.15
CA VAL A 138 -7.02 -3.28 14.46
C VAL A 138 -7.05 -1.89 13.83
N SER A 139 -8.14 -1.55 13.14
CA SER A 139 -8.32 -0.24 12.51
C SER A 139 -8.24 0.90 13.53
N SER A 140 -9.05 0.81 14.60
CA SER A 140 -9.07 1.84 15.65
C SER A 140 -7.71 1.99 16.35
N LYS A 141 -6.98 0.90 16.56
CA LYS A 141 -5.64 0.96 17.13
C LYS A 141 -4.62 1.59 16.19
N LEU A 142 -4.67 1.30 14.89
CA LEU A 142 -3.79 1.95 13.91
C LEU A 142 -4.08 3.45 13.81
N LYS A 143 -5.35 3.85 13.86
CA LYS A 143 -5.72 5.28 13.90
C LYS A 143 -5.18 5.96 15.17
N ALA A 144 -5.39 5.36 16.35
CA ALA A 144 -4.88 5.89 17.62
C ALA A 144 -3.34 6.00 17.64
N ILE A 145 -2.63 5.06 16.99
CA ILE A 145 -1.16 5.11 16.86
C ILE A 145 -0.75 6.24 15.93
N ALA A 146 -1.44 6.40 14.77
CA ALA A 146 -1.19 7.50 13.85
C ALA A 146 -1.27 8.85 14.56
N ASP A 147 -2.35 9.05 15.32
CA ASP A 147 -2.60 10.30 16.06
C ASP A 147 -1.59 10.51 17.19
N SER A 148 -1.33 9.49 18.03
CA SER A 148 -0.43 9.60 19.18
C SER A 148 1.05 9.74 18.80
N CYS A 149 1.47 9.22 17.65
CA CYS A 149 2.84 9.33 17.17
C CYS A 149 3.04 10.50 16.20
N GLY A 150 1.97 11.17 15.75
CA GLY A 150 2.05 12.22 14.74
C GLY A 150 2.57 11.72 13.39
N VAL A 151 2.16 10.49 12.98
CA VAL A 151 2.59 9.88 11.72
C VAL A 151 1.41 9.65 10.78
N SER A 152 1.68 9.70 9.49
CA SER A 152 0.71 9.29 8.47
C SER A 152 0.73 7.77 8.32
N VAL A 153 -0.38 7.09 8.65
CA VAL A 153 -0.54 5.65 8.39
C VAL A 153 -1.30 5.45 7.10
N VAL A 154 -0.68 4.75 6.14
CA VAL A 154 -1.28 4.26 4.90
C VAL A 154 -1.59 2.77 5.09
N ALA A 155 -2.83 2.46 5.43
CA ALA A 155 -3.28 1.09 5.61
C ALA A 155 -3.84 0.56 4.28
N LEU A 156 -3.35 -0.60 3.87
CA LEU A 156 -3.90 -1.30 2.72
C LEU A 156 -5.02 -2.23 3.19
N ALA A 157 -6.12 -2.31 2.44
CA ALA A 157 -7.24 -3.19 2.75
C ALA A 157 -7.70 -3.97 1.52
N GLN A 158 -8.24 -5.15 1.74
CA GLN A 158 -8.85 -5.95 0.69
C GLN A 158 -10.36 -5.72 0.68
N LEU A 159 -10.93 -5.56 -0.52
CA LEU A 159 -12.37 -5.48 -0.71
C LEU A 159 -13.02 -6.87 -0.59
N ASN A 160 -14.31 -6.89 -0.24
CA ASN A 160 -15.08 -8.11 -0.12
C ASN A 160 -15.23 -8.82 -1.48
N ARG A 161 -15.18 -10.16 -1.47
CA ARG A 161 -15.32 -10.98 -2.70
C ARG A 161 -16.71 -10.86 -3.32
N GLU A 162 -17.73 -10.50 -2.56
CA GLU A 162 -19.08 -10.27 -3.11
C GLU A 162 -19.11 -9.16 -4.16
N SER A 163 -18.23 -8.15 -4.03
CA SER A 163 -18.06 -7.11 -5.04
C SER A 163 -17.52 -7.61 -6.38
N GLU A 164 -16.96 -8.85 -6.43
CA GLU A 164 -16.48 -9.48 -7.67
C GLU A 164 -17.60 -10.09 -8.52
N LYS A 165 -18.78 -10.36 -7.93
CA LYS A 165 -19.90 -10.99 -8.65
C LYS A 165 -20.47 -10.08 -9.75
N GLU A 166 -20.34 -8.77 -9.61
CA GLU A 166 -20.72 -7.79 -10.61
C GLU A 166 -19.48 -7.36 -11.42
N LYS A 167 -19.19 -8.09 -12.51
CA LYS A 167 -18.07 -7.74 -13.40
C LYS A 167 -18.22 -6.30 -13.92
N GLY A 168 -17.13 -5.53 -13.87
CA GLY A 168 -17.09 -4.14 -14.39
C GLY A 168 -17.65 -3.06 -13.46
N ARG A 169 -18.27 -3.40 -12.33
CA ARG A 169 -18.75 -2.39 -11.40
C ARG A 169 -17.60 -1.68 -10.67
N THR A 170 -17.65 -0.36 -10.64
CA THR A 170 -16.74 0.47 -9.82
C THR A 170 -16.92 0.12 -8.34
N PRO A 171 -15.84 -0.12 -7.58
CA PRO A 171 -15.89 -0.37 -6.14
C PRO A 171 -16.54 0.82 -5.39
N ARG A 172 -17.22 0.49 -4.29
CA ARG A 172 -17.86 1.46 -3.38
C ARG A 172 -17.36 1.26 -1.95
N LEU A 173 -17.57 2.24 -1.08
CA LEU A 173 -17.24 2.14 0.35
C LEU A 173 -17.89 0.91 1.02
N SER A 174 -19.11 0.56 0.63
CA SER A 174 -19.80 -0.64 1.12
C SER A 174 -19.10 -1.97 0.79
N ASP A 175 -18.17 -1.97 -0.17
CA ASP A 175 -17.42 -3.17 -0.55
C ASP A 175 -16.18 -3.40 0.35
N LEU A 176 -15.90 -2.46 1.25
CA LEU A 176 -14.86 -2.67 2.24
C LEU A 176 -15.27 -3.85 3.14
N ALA A 177 -14.51 -4.94 3.11
CA ALA A 177 -14.78 -6.11 3.93
C ALA A 177 -14.73 -5.76 5.43
N ASP A 178 -15.72 -6.22 6.18
CA ASP A 178 -15.77 -6.16 7.67
C ASP A 178 -15.74 -4.75 8.30
N SER A 179 -16.38 -3.69 7.71
CA SER A 179 -15.70 -2.42 7.78
C SER A 179 -16.43 -1.13 8.03
N GLY A 180 -17.60 -1.09 8.54
CA GLY A 180 -18.16 0.21 8.97
C GLY A 180 -17.19 0.98 9.91
N GLN A 181 -16.33 0.26 10.66
CA GLN A 181 -15.34 0.89 11.54
C GLN A 181 -14.10 1.38 10.77
N ILE A 182 -13.58 0.59 9.80
CA ILE A 182 -12.43 1.01 8.98
C ILE A 182 -12.76 2.32 8.25
N GLU A 183 -13.95 2.41 7.69
CA GLU A 183 -14.41 3.62 7.03
C GLU A 183 -14.48 4.81 7.99
N ARG A 184 -14.98 4.60 9.22
CA ARG A 184 -15.06 5.69 10.22
C ARG A 184 -13.69 6.16 10.68
N ASP A 185 -12.73 5.26 10.88
CA ASP A 185 -11.37 5.55 11.37
C ASP A 185 -10.50 6.23 10.32
N ALA A 186 -10.73 5.95 9.03
CA ALA A 186 -9.97 6.54 7.95
C ALA A 186 -10.37 8.01 7.71
N ASP A 187 -9.39 8.89 7.57
CA ASP A 187 -9.59 10.28 7.17
C ASP A 187 -9.79 10.37 5.65
N THR A 188 -9.10 9.52 4.89
CA THR A 188 -9.23 9.38 3.44
C THR A 188 -9.38 7.91 3.08
N VAL A 189 -10.28 7.58 2.16
CA VAL A 189 -10.44 6.24 1.59
C VAL A 189 -10.30 6.30 0.09
N CYS A 190 -9.31 5.58 -0.42
CA CYS A 190 -9.05 5.44 -1.85
C CYS A 190 -9.35 4.00 -2.30
N LEU A 191 -10.10 3.87 -3.39
CA LEU A 191 -10.45 2.60 -4.00
C LEU A 191 -9.70 2.47 -5.32
N LEU A 192 -8.76 1.51 -5.40
CA LEU A 192 -8.02 1.24 -6.63
C LEU A 192 -8.79 0.25 -7.49
N THR A 193 -9.01 0.60 -8.75
CA THR A 193 -9.62 -0.26 -9.75
C THR A 193 -8.80 -0.31 -11.02
N ARG A 194 -8.88 -1.44 -11.72
CA ARG A 194 -8.23 -1.66 -13.01
C ARG A 194 -8.95 -2.78 -13.75
N ASN A 195 -9.29 -2.56 -15.01
CA ASN A 195 -9.77 -3.64 -15.86
C ASN A 195 -8.56 -4.42 -16.40
N ARG A 196 -8.39 -5.67 -15.94
CA ARG A 196 -7.25 -6.52 -16.31
C ARG A 196 -7.40 -7.15 -17.70
N GLU A 197 -8.63 -7.28 -18.18
CA GLU A 197 -8.95 -7.96 -19.44
C GLU A 197 -8.90 -7.01 -20.63
N GLU A 198 -9.31 -5.76 -20.43
CA GLU A 198 -9.50 -4.76 -21.50
C GLU A 198 -8.41 -3.68 -21.53
N SER A 199 -7.82 -3.34 -20.38
CA SER A 199 -6.87 -2.23 -20.30
C SER A 199 -5.42 -2.69 -20.36
N ARG A 200 -4.63 -2.05 -21.21
CA ARG A 200 -3.17 -2.26 -21.32
C ARG A 200 -2.37 -1.71 -20.14
N GLY A 201 -2.99 -1.23 -19.09
CA GLY A 201 -2.33 -0.62 -17.93
C GLY A 201 -3.17 0.47 -17.26
N GLU A 202 -4.27 0.89 -17.86
CA GLU A 202 -5.16 1.90 -17.28
C GLU A 202 -5.71 1.45 -15.93
N ALA A 203 -5.60 2.36 -14.96
CA ALA A 203 -6.13 2.17 -13.62
C ALA A 203 -6.73 3.47 -13.13
N GLN A 204 -7.61 3.38 -12.15
CA GLN A 204 -8.23 4.54 -11.53
C GLN A 204 -8.14 4.41 -10.01
N LEU A 205 -7.77 5.50 -9.35
CA LEU A 205 -7.81 5.65 -7.91
C LEU A 205 -8.97 6.59 -7.57
N LEU A 206 -10.05 6.01 -7.07
CA LEU A 206 -11.23 6.76 -6.63
C LEU A 206 -11.03 7.20 -5.19
N VAL A 207 -11.02 8.50 -4.91
CA VAL A 207 -11.11 9.07 -3.56
C VAL A 207 -12.58 9.03 -3.14
N ALA A 208 -12.97 7.94 -2.50
CA ALA A 208 -14.37 7.67 -2.14
C ALA A 208 -14.78 8.34 -0.81
N LYS A 209 -13.80 8.73 0.00
CA LYS A 209 -13.98 9.52 1.23
C LYS A 209 -12.80 10.44 1.42
N GLN A 210 -13.06 11.68 1.77
CA GLN A 210 -12.06 12.68 2.18
C GLN A 210 -12.67 13.53 3.29
N ARG A 211 -12.01 13.60 4.47
CA ARG A 211 -12.58 14.32 5.62
C ARG A 211 -12.46 15.82 5.45
N ASP A 212 -11.33 16.29 4.94
CA ASP A 212 -10.99 17.71 4.84
C ASP A 212 -10.78 18.15 3.37
N GLY A 213 -11.47 17.52 2.42
CA GLY A 213 -11.36 17.82 1.00
C GLY A 213 -12.46 17.19 0.16
N GLU A 214 -12.36 17.33 -1.14
CA GLU A 214 -13.33 16.80 -2.10
C GLU A 214 -13.04 15.34 -2.45
N CYS A 215 -14.10 14.58 -2.74
CA CYS A 215 -14.00 13.28 -3.37
C CYS A 215 -13.80 13.46 -4.88
N GLY A 216 -13.21 12.45 -5.52
CA GLY A 216 -12.95 12.52 -6.96
C GLY A 216 -12.20 11.28 -7.43
N SER A 217 -11.60 11.34 -8.61
CA SER A 217 -10.81 10.23 -9.13
C SER A 217 -9.55 10.70 -9.84
N VAL A 218 -8.50 9.87 -9.74
CA VAL A 218 -7.21 10.10 -10.39
C VAL A 218 -6.94 8.96 -11.36
N GLY A 219 -6.62 9.29 -12.62
CA GLY A 219 -6.17 8.32 -13.61
C GLY A 219 -4.74 7.90 -13.34
N LEU A 220 -4.49 6.58 -13.36
CA LEU A 220 -3.17 5.98 -13.17
C LEU A 220 -2.84 5.04 -14.32
N TRP A 221 -1.55 4.87 -14.58
CA TRP A 221 -1.02 3.87 -15.49
C TRP A 221 -0.22 2.81 -14.75
N TYR A 222 -0.58 1.54 -14.93
CA TYR A 222 0.10 0.41 -14.30
C TYR A 222 1.07 -0.28 -15.27
N GLU A 223 2.35 -0.21 -14.98
CA GLU A 223 3.40 -0.93 -15.67
C GLU A 223 3.67 -2.27 -14.97
N GLY A 224 2.93 -3.30 -15.39
CA GLY A 224 2.98 -4.63 -14.78
C GLY A 224 4.37 -5.24 -14.65
N PRO A 225 5.23 -5.24 -15.70
CA PRO A 225 6.59 -5.76 -15.64
C PRO A 225 7.43 -5.14 -14.52
N PHE A 226 7.24 -3.85 -14.24
CA PHE A 226 7.99 -3.10 -13.23
C PHE A 226 7.25 -2.96 -11.89
N CYS A 227 6.05 -3.51 -11.78
CA CYS A 227 5.17 -3.37 -10.60
C CYS A 227 4.99 -1.89 -10.18
N ARG A 228 4.85 -0.98 -11.14
CA ARG A 228 4.81 0.46 -10.93
C ARG A 228 3.49 1.06 -11.38
N PHE A 229 2.98 1.99 -10.59
CA PHE A 229 1.94 2.93 -10.99
C PHE A 229 2.57 4.30 -11.22
N ASP A 230 2.20 4.92 -12.33
CA ASP A 230 2.55 6.29 -12.70
C ASP A 230 1.27 7.07 -12.98
N ASP A 231 1.36 8.40 -13.05
CA ASP A 231 0.25 9.26 -13.43
C ASP A 231 -0.14 8.98 -14.89
N ASN A 232 -1.44 8.99 -15.16
CA ASN A 232 -1.93 8.92 -16.53
C ASN A 232 -2.52 10.27 -16.96
N PRO A 233 -1.76 11.09 -17.70
CA PRO A 233 -2.19 12.42 -18.11
C PRO A 233 -3.37 12.42 -19.11
N GLU A 234 -3.67 11.29 -19.76
CA GLU A 234 -4.80 11.17 -20.67
C GLU A 234 -6.13 10.92 -19.96
N LEU A 235 -6.09 10.34 -18.76
CA LEU A 235 -7.25 10.18 -17.89
C LEU A 235 -7.36 11.40 -16.97
N LYS A 236 -7.93 12.50 -17.52
CA LYS A 236 -8.21 13.69 -16.72
C LYS A 236 -9.15 13.37 -15.56
N GLU A 237 -8.97 14.11 -14.46
CA GLU A 237 -9.87 14.13 -13.33
C GLU A 237 -11.33 14.19 -13.79
N VAL A 238 -12.11 13.22 -13.34
CA VAL A 238 -13.57 13.30 -13.45
C VAL A 238 -14.05 13.94 -12.15
N PRO A 239 -14.66 15.13 -12.22
CA PRO A 239 -15.16 15.85 -11.05
C PRO A 239 -16.21 15.07 -10.27
#